data_21375b3f0fc5da3ee93108c9a50a9287
#
_entry.id   21375b3f0fc5da3ee93108c9a50a9287
#
_cell.length_a   1.000
_cell.length_b   1.000
_cell.length_c   1.000
_cell.angle_alpha   90.00
_cell.angle_beta   90.00
_cell.angle_gamma   90.00
#
_symmetry.space_group_name_H-M   'P 1'
#
loop_
_entity.id
_entity.type
_entity.pdbx_description
1 polymer ?
#
loop_
_entity_poly.entity_id
_entity_poly.type
_entity_poly.pdbx_seq_one_letter_code
_entity_poly.pdbx_strand_id
1 'polypeptide(L)'
;MNIIINASNLKEGGGIQVADSLCRELYRYGNHCFIVVLSSKLGYLSDVLKEAENVKTVTYDIPHSVRTVVTGRDLFLDDLVRQNQVDGVLTVFGPSIWRPKIAHLCGFARAQLLLLDSPYYHKIGVKERIKFKIWYWLFKTSAHHFYTENSYISDLLQKSYSGTRVFTVSNYYNQIYDQQAKWKLTKTLPSFEGTTCLSISTHYPHKNFEILIHVAQYLSKEKPEFKVRFVLTFQEKEMHVPENLKHFFCFIGKVAVSECPYLYEQSDIMFMPTLMECFTATYPEAMRMGKPIVTTDLEFAHGLCEDAACYYSAVDAKAAAEAIYKVATDKNYAESLVLNGREQLKKFDSYRQRADKLINIMEIICSDNIIKK
;
A
#
# COMPACT_ATOMS: atom_id res chain seq x y z
N MET A 1 -9.16 -2.45 27.39
CA MET A 1 -8.64 -1.10 27.07
C MET A 1 -9.59 -0.38 26.13
N ASN A 2 -9.61 0.95 26.22
CA ASN A 2 -10.31 1.84 25.28
C ASN A 2 -9.32 2.37 24.27
N ILE A 3 -9.47 2.04 23.00
CA ILE A 3 -8.51 2.38 21.93
C ILE A 3 -9.19 3.21 20.85
N ILE A 4 -8.58 4.33 20.47
CA ILE A 4 -8.98 5.03 19.24
C ILE A 4 -8.23 4.42 18.05
N ILE A 5 -8.98 4.01 17.02
CA ILE A 5 -8.45 3.72 15.69
C ILE A 5 -8.67 4.96 14.82
N ASN A 6 -7.59 5.69 14.56
CA ASN A 6 -7.67 6.96 13.82
C ASN A 6 -7.39 6.76 12.33
N ALA A 7 -8.42 6.92 11.52
CA ALA A 7 -8.38 6.92 10.05
C ALA A 7 -8.93 8.23 9.45
N SER A 8 -9.03 9.30 10.25
CA SER A 8 -9.61 10.60 9.87
C SER A 8 -8.84 11.35 8.78
N ASN A 9 -7.56 11.00 8.58
CA ASN A 9 -6.68 11.61 7.58
C ASN A 9 -6.61 10.84 6.26
N LEU A 10 -7.26 9.67 6.15
CA LEU A 10 -7.20 8.82 4.96
C LEU A 10 -8.26 9.25 3.94
N LYS A 11 -7.82 9.73 2.78
CA LYS A 11 -8.71 10.27 1.74
C LYS A 11 -8.68 9.47 0.43
N GLU A 12 -7.61 8.72 0.17
CA GLU A 12 -7.42 7.97 -1.07
C GLU A 12 -6.33 6.90 -0.95
N GLY A 13 -6.25 6.01 -1.95
CA GLY A 13 -5.18 5.04 -2.11
C GLY A 13 -5.25 3.83 -1.18
N GLY A 14 -4.13 3.12 -1.07
CA GLY A 14 -4.01 1.87 -0.30
C GLY A 14 -4.32 2.01 1.19
N GLY A 15 -4.11 3.20 1.78
CA GLY A 15 -4.41 3.44 3.18
C GLY A 15 -5.89 3.23 3.55
N ILE A 16 -6.82 3.54 2.63
CA ILE A 16 -8.25 3.26 2.80
C ILE A 16 -8.48 1.74 2.92
N GLN A 17 -7.83 0.94 2.06
CA GLN A 17 -7.96 -0.52 2.07
C GLN A 17 -7.41 -1.14 3.35
N VAL A 18 -6.30 -0.60 3.84
CA VAL A 18 -5.69 -1.05 5.10
C VAL A 18 -6.59 -0.74 6.29
N ALA A 19 -7.18 0.48 6.35
CA ALA A 19 -8.13 0.85 7.38
C ALA A 19 -9.40 0.00 7.34
N ASP A 20 -10.00 -0.18 6.15
CA ASP A 20 -11.17 -1.04 5.95
C ASP A 20 -10.90 -2.46 6.45
N SER A 21 -9.80 -3.06 6.01
CA SER A 21 -9.41 -4.41 6.38
C SER A 21 -9.16 -4.57 7.89
N LEU A 22 -8.50 -3.61 8.54
CA LEU A 22 -8.29 -3.62 9.99
C LEU A 22 -9.60 -3.48 10.76
N CYS A 23 -10.44 -2.50 10.38
CA CYS A 23 -11.68 -2.22 11.10
C CYS A 23 -12.63 -3.42 11.10
N ARG A 24 -12.66 -4.20 10.01
CA ARG A 24 -13.49 -5.42 9.91
C ARG A 24 -13.09 -6.53 10.88
N GLU A 25 -11.91 -6.49 11.48
CA GLU A 25 -11.45 -7.50 12.43
C GLU A 25 -11.67 -7.08 13.90
N LEU A 26 -12.06 -5.82 14.18
CA LEU A 26 -12.13 -5.28 15.54
C LEU A 26 -13.18 -5.97 16.45
N TYR A 27 -14.27 -6.49 15.88
CA TYR A 27 -15.31 -7.22 16.64
C TYR A 27 -14.78 -8.45 17.38
N ARG A 28 -13.63 -9.00 16.93
CA ARG A 28 -12.99 -10.18 17.54
C ARG A 28 -12.40 -9.93 18.92
N TYR A 29 -12.20 -8.68 19.30
CA TYR A 29 -11.51 -8.28 20.54
C TYR A 29 -12.50 -7.78 21.59
N GLY A 30 -13.41 -8.65 22.06
CA GLY A 30 -14.50 -8.30 22.97
C GLY A 30 -14.08 -7.77 24.35
N ASN A 31 -12.79 -7.94 24.75
CA ASN A 31 -12.18 -7.37 25.94
C ASN A 31 -11.63 -5.95 25.76
N HIS A 32 -11.74 -5.38 24.54
CA HIS A 32 -11.38 -4.01 24.22
C HIS A 32 -12.59 -3.25 23.69
N CYS A 33 -12.61 -1.94 23.92
CA CYS A 33 -13.58 -1.02 23.33
C CYS A 33 -12.85 -0.14 22.30
N PHE A 34 -13.38 -0.07 21.08
CA PHE A 34 -12.80 0.71 20.00
C PHE A 34 -13.66 1.91 19.65
N ILE A 35 -13.01 3.04 19.47
CA ILE A 35 -13.61 4.24 18.88
C ILE A 35 -12.92 4.45 17.54
N VAL A 36 -13.62 4.16 16.46
CA VAL A 36 -13.08 4.26 15.11
C VAL A 36 -13.42 5.62 14.52
N VAL A 37 -12.41 6.47 14.37
CA VAL A 37 -12.55 7.80 13.77
C VAL A 37 -12.30 7.69 12.28
N LEU A 38 -13.36 7.78 11.49
CA LEU A 38 -13.38 7.58 10.06
C LEU A 38 -13.32 8.91 9.31
N SER A 39 -12.53 9.00 8.24
CA SER A 39 -12.71 10.07 7.26
C SER A 39 -14.05 9.92 6.52
N SER A 40 -14.53 10.98 5.88
CA SER A 40 -15.74 10.95 5.04
C SER A 40 -15.69 9.85 3.95
N LYS A 41 -14.48 9.48 3.47
CA LYS A 41 -14.28 8.42 2.48
C LYS A 41 -14.46 7.00 3.03
N LEU A 42 -14.37 6.85 4.34
CA LEU A 42 -14.55 5.58 5.07
C LEU A 42 -15.89 5.51 5.80
N GLY A 43 -16.76 6.52 5.65
CA GLY A 43 -18.04 6.62 6.36
C GLY A 43 -18.95 5.39 6.20
N TYR A 44 -18.87 4.68 5.07
CA TYR A 44 -19.60 3.42 4.85
C TYR A 44 -19.26 2.32 5.87
N LEU A 45 -18.09 2.38 6.53
CA LEU A 45 -17.73 1.42 7.57
C LEU A 45 -18.61 1.54 8.81
N SER A 46 -19.27 2.67 9.04
CA SER A 46 -20.24 2.81 10.14
C SER A 46 -21.38 1.80 10.02
N ASP A 47 -21.88 1.55 8.80
CA ASP A 47 -22.92 0.54 8.57
C ASP A 47 -22.38 -0.89 8.70
N VAL A 48 -21.12 -1.11 8.30
CA VAL A 48 -20.46 -2.42 8.39
C VAL A 48 -20.19 -2.82 9.84
N LEU A 49 -19.87 -1.85 10.69
CA LEU A 49 -19.45 -2.07 12.09
C LEU A 49 -20.58 -1.92 13.11
N LYS A 50 -21.78 -1.53 12.68
CA LYS A 50 -22.91 -1.22 13.59
C LYS A 50 -23.33 -2.33 14.53
N GLU A 51 -23.09 -3.60 14.15
CA GLU A 51 -23.44 -4.78 14.93
C GLU A 51 -22.32 -5.23 15.87
N ALA A 52 -21.14 -4.60 15.80
CA ALA A 52 -20.02 -4.91 16.68
C ALA A 52 -20.18 -4.14 18.01
N GLU A 53 -20.61 -4.80 19.05
CA GLU A 53 -20.93 -4.20 20.36
C GLU A 53 -19.74 -3.45 21.00
N ASN A 54 -18.52 -3.89 20.69
CA ASN A 54 -17.28 -3.30 21.18
C ASN A 54 -16.71 -2.18 20.29
N VAL A 55 -17.43 -1.77 19.24
CA VAL A 55 -16.95 -0.77 18.27
C VAL A 55 -17.95 0.39 18.15
N LYS A 56 -17.47 1.61 18.41
CA LYS A 56 -18.19 2.85 18.17
C LYS A 56 -17.52 3.60 17.02
N THR A 57 -18.29 4.05 16.04
CA THR A 57 -17.77 4.81 14.89
C THR A 57 -18.10 6.30 15.01
N VAL A 58 -17.18 7.14 14.55
CA VAL A 58 -17.35 8.60 14.47
C VAL A 58 -16.77 9.05 13.14
N THR A 59 -17.57 9.72 12.31
CA THR A 59 -17.07 10.31 11.05
C THR A 59 -16.54 11.71 11.33
N TYR A 60 -15.26 11.92 11.04
CA TYR A 60 -14.58 13.19 11.26
C TYR A 60 -13.40 13.36 10.31
N ASP A 61 -13.40 14.42 9.53
CA ASP A 61 -12.27 14.83 8.71
C ASP A 61 -11.44 15.86 9.48
N ILE A 62 -10.23 15.48 9.90
CA ILE A 62 -9.37 16.35 10.69
C ILE A 62 -8.98 17.61 9.90
N PRO A 63 -9.24 18.84 10.45
CA PRO A 63 -8.91 20.07 9.77
C PRO A 63 -7.39 20.30 9.67
N HIS A 64 -6.90 20.56 8.45
CA HIS A 64 -5.50 20.91 8.22
C HIS A 64 -5.23 22.39 8.52
N SER A 65 -5.54 22.85 9.74
CA SER A 65 -5.25 24.22 10.16
C SER A 65 -3.79 24.37 10.57
N VAL A 66 -3.21 25.55 10.36
CA VAL A 66 -1.85 25.89 10.83
C VAL A 66 -1.74 25.65 12.34
N ARG A 67 -2.78 26.00 13.10
CA ARG A 67 -2.84 25.78 14.54
C ARG A 67 -2.71 24.29 14.89
N THR A 68 -3.49 23.41 14.25
CA THR A 68 -3.44 21.96 14.50
C THR A 68 -2.08 21.38 14.13
N VAL A 69 -1.50 21.78 12.99
CA VAL A 69 -0.17 21.32 12.54
C VAL A 69 0.92 21.73 13.52
N VAL A 70 0.93 22.98 13.98
CA VAL A 70 1.95 23.51 14.89
C VAL A 70 1.80 22.96 16.31
N THR A 71 0.59 23.02 16.87
CA THR A 71 0.35 22.62 18.28
C THR A 71 0.17 21.10 18.45
N GLY A 72 -0.21 20.40 17.39
CA GLY A 72 -0.62 18.99 17.46
C GLY A 72 -1.96 18.77 18.19
N ARG A 73 -2.74 19.84 18.44
CA ARG A 73 -3.99 19.78 19.19
C ARG A 73 -5.19 19.81 18.24
N ASP A 74 -6.11 18.91 18.48
CA ASP A 74 -7.45 18.92 17.89
C ASP A 74 -8.46 18.77 19.03
N LEU A 75 -9.30 19.81 19.23
CA LEU A 75 -10.18 19.87 20.39
C LEU A 75 -11.21 18.73 20.40
N PHE A 76 -11.73 18.37 19.23
CA PHE A 76 -12.70 17.28 19.11
C PHE A 76 -12.08 15.94 19.50
N LEU A 77 -10.91 15.62 18.97
CA LEU A 77 -10.19 14.39 19.27
C LEU A 77 -9.65 14.35 20.71
N ASP A 78 -9.17 15.48 21.22
CA ASP A 78 -8.75 15.61 22.63
C ASP A 78 -9.94 15.37 23.58
N ASP A 79 -11.14 15.88 23.26
CA ASP A 79 -12.35 15.66 24.03
C ASP A 79 -12.84 14.21 23.92
N LEU A 80 -12.74 13.60 22.75
CA LEU A 80 -13.07 12.19 22.54
C LEU A 80 -12.23 11.27 23.43
N VAL A 81 -10.91 11.55 23.51
CA VAL A 81 -9.99 10.83 24.40
C VAL A 81 -10.42 10.96 25.86
N ARG A 82 -10.75 12.18 26.31
CA ARG A 82 -11.12 12.45 27.71
C ARG A 82 -12.46 11.80 28.08
N GLN A 83 -13.48 11.99 27.27
CA GLN A 83 -14.84 11.52 27.54
C GLN A 83 -14.94 10.00 27.57
N ASN A 84 -14.11 9.29 26.80
CA ASN A 84 -14.15 7.84 26.71
C ASN A 84 -12.98 7.17 27.45
N GLN A 85 -12.22 7.90 28.26
CA GLN A 85 -11.07 7.39 29.05
C GLN A 85 -10.15 6.52 28.18
N VAL A 86 -9.71 7.05 27.03
CA VAL A 86 -8.94 6.32 26.03
C VAL A 86 -7.53 6.05 26.54
N ASP A 87 -7.09 4.80 26.47
CA ASP A 87 -5.77 4.32 26.90
C ASP A 87 -4.69 4.59 25.81
N GLY A 88 -5.06 4.46 24.55
CA GLY A 88 -4.12 4.63 23.44
C GLY A 88 -4.78 4.92 22.10
N VAL A 89 -3.97 5.41 21.17
CA VAL A 89 -4.36 5.77 19.81
C VAL A 89 -3.53 4.98 18.79
N LEU A 90 -4.19 4.30 17.87
CA LEU A 90 -3.62 3.74 16.66
C LEU A 90 -4.02 4.60 15.45
N THR A 91 -3.08 5.39 14.92
CA THR A 91 -3.26 6.07 13.63
C THR A 91 -2.86 5.11 12.52
N VAL A 92 -3.80 4.73 11.65
CA VAL A 92 -3.59 3.70 10.61
C VAL A 92 -2.41 4.06 9.71
N PHE A 93 -2.39 5.28 9.14
CA PHE A 93 -1.19 5.83 8.51
C PHE A 93 -1.08 7.33 8.75
N GLY A 94 0.15 7.77 9.02
CA GLY A 94 0.51 9.16 9.23
C GLY A 94 0.89 9.93 7.94
N PRO A 95 1.43 11.15 8.12
CA PRO A 95 1.68 11.79 9.41
C PRO A 95 0.38 12.15 10.13
N SER A 96 0.35 11.95 11.45
CA SER A 96 -0.75 12.48 12.26
C SER A 96 -0.43 13.93 12.60
N ILE A 97 -1.28 14.86 12.16
CA ILE A 97 -1.19 16.26 12.58
C ILE A 97 -1.72 16.47 14.00
N TRP A 98 -2.60 15.57 14.46
CA TRP A 98 -2.99 15.47 15.86
C TRP A 98 -2.00 14.58 16.62
N ARG A 99 -1.52 15.07 17.76
CA ARG A 99 -0.52 14.41 18.62
C ARG A 99 -1.11 14.19 20.00
N PRO A 100 -1.80 13.05 20.24
CA PRO A 100 -2.38 12.73 21.53
C PRO A 100 -1.29 12.61 22.61
N LYS A 101 -1.62 12.99 23.85
CA LYS A 101 -0.69 12.92 25.00
C LYS A 101 -0.72 11.56 25.72
N ILE A 102 -1.27 10.54 25.10
CA ILE A 102 -1.36 9.16 25.57
C ILE A 102 -0.55 8.24 24.65
N ALA A 103 -0.51 6.94 24.92
CA ALA A 103 0.15 5.98 24.06
C ALA A 103 -0.32 6.14 22.60
N HIS A 104 0.62 6.30 21.68
CA HIS A 104 0.31 6.54 20.27
C HIS A 104 1.20 5.71 19.35
N LEU A 105 0.58 4.82 18.60
CA LEU A 105 1.18 4.06 17.50
C LEU A 105 0.75 4.67 16.17
N CYS A 106 1.70 4.97 15.29
CA CYS A 106 1.42 5.59 13.99
C CYS A 106 2.00 4.76 12.85
N GLY A 107 1.18 4.38 11.88
CA GLY A 107 1.64 3.70 10.68
C GLY A 107 2.44 4.62 9.77
N PHE A 108 3.54 4.11 9.22
CA PHE A 108 4.40 4.84 8.29
C PHE A 108 4.33 4.22 6.90
N ALA A 109 3.84 5.00 5.92
CA ALA A 109 3.66 4.60 4.52
C ALA A 109 4.15 5.68 3.53
N ARG A 110 5.30 6.32 3.82
CA ARG A 110 5.86 7.41 3.01
C ARG A 110 7.32 7.11 2.62
N ALA A 111 7.51 6.19 1.69
CA ALA A 111 8.81 5.77 1.18
C ALA A 111 9.69 6.95 0.74
N GLN A 112 9.09 8.02 0.20
CA GLN A 112 9.77 9.25 -0.24
C GLN A 112 10.57 9.96 0.86
N LEU A 113 10.32 9.65 2.12
CA LEU A 113 11.01 10.25 3.24
C LEU A 113 12.26 9.46 3.67
N LEU A 114 12.40 8.22 3.21
CA LEU A 114 13.47 7.30 3.61
C LEU A 114 14.33 6.83 2.44
N LEU A 115 13.74 6.55 1.27
CA LEU A 115 14.43 5.99 0.10
C LEU A 115 15.05 7.12 -0.75
N LEU A 116 16.02 7.84 -0.16
CA LEU A 116 16.63 9.00 -0.80
C LEU A 116 17.54 8.64 -1.98
N ASP A 117 18.05 7.41 -2.03
CA ASP A 117 18.91 6.87 -3.11
C ASP A 117 18.10 6.28 -4.26
N SER A 118 16.77 6.30 -4.17
CA SER A 118 15.90 5.82 -5.25
C SER A 118 16.11 6.63 -6.53
N PRO A 119 16.12 5.97 -7.72
CA PRO A 119 16.16 6.66 -9.01
C PRO A 119 15.06 7.72 -9.17
N TYR A 120 13.92 7.55 -8.50
CA TYR A 120 12.85 8.56 -8.47
C TYR A 120 13.31 9.87 -7.84
N TYR A 121 14.13 9.81 -6.77
CA TYR A 121 14.56 11.01 -6.04
C TYR A 121 15.39 11.96 -6.90
N HIS A 122 16.07 11.45 -7.91
CA HIS A 122 16.83 12.27 -8.87
C HIS A 122 15.92 13.05 -9.84
N LYS A 123 14.67 12.59 -10.03
CA LYS A 123 13.70 13.20 -10.94
C LYS A 123 12.85 14.31 -10.30
N ILE A 124 12.87 14.46 -8.96
CA ILE A 124 12.03 15.43 -8.25
C ILE A 124 12.68 16.80 -8.14
N GLY A 125 11.86 17.86 -8.30
CA GLY A 125 12.29 19.25 -8.20
C GLY A 125 12.50 19.73 -6.76
N VAL A 126 13.09 20.91 -6.61
CA VAL A 126 13.38 21.52 -5.29
C VAL A 126 12.14 21.70 -4.42
N LYS A 127 10.99 22.07 -5.03
CA LYS A 127 9.71 22.24 -4.30
C LYS A 127 9.27 20.95 -3.61
N GLU A 128 9.31 19.83 -4.32
CA GLU A 128 9.00 18.50 -3.77
C GLU A 128 9.97 18.11 -2.65
N ARG A 129 11.26 18.38 -2.81
CA ARG A 129 12.27 18.10 -1.76
C ARG A 129 11.99 18.89 -0.49
N ILE A 130 11.59 20.17 -0.61
CA ILE A 130 11.19 20.99 0.57
C ILE A 130 9.95 20.40 1.23
N LYS A 131 8.92 20.03 0.44
CA LYS A 131 7.70 19.36 0.92
C LYS A 131 8.05 18.09 1.69
N PHE A 132 8.95 17.26 1.19
CA PHE A 132 9.36 16.03 1.87
C PHE A 132 10.10 16.30 3.18
N LYS A 133 10.91 17.36 3.27
CA LYS A 133 11.53 17.79 4.55
C LYS A 133 10.49 18.20 5.59
N ILE A 134 9.44 18.92 5.18
CA ILE A 134 8.32 19.28 6.07
C ILE A 134 7.58 18.01 6.54
N TRP A 135 7.30 17.07 5.64
CA TRP A 135 6.65 15.83 5.98
C TRP A 135 7.50 14.93 6.87
N TYR A 136 8.81 14.88 6.65
CA TYR A 136 9.75 14.19 7.52
C TYR A 136 9.67 14.73 8.94
N TRP A 137 9.68 16.05 9.10
CA TRP A 137 9.52 16.71 10.42
C TRP A 137 8.16 16.39 11.04
N LEU A 138 7.06 16.46 10.28
CA LEU A 138 5.71 16.12 10.76
C LEU A 138 5.65 14.67 11.26
N PHE A 139 6.21 13.72 10.52
CA PHE A 139 6.26 12.33 10.95
C PHE A 139 7.09 12.17 12.23
N LYS A 140 8.30 12.75 12.26
CA LYS A 140 9.17 12.68 13.43
C LYS A 140 8.51 13.19 14.70
N THR A 141 7.61 14.18 14.58
CA THR A 141 6.91 14.78 15.72
C THR A 141 5.53 14.16 15.99
N SER A 142 5.03 13.29 15.12
CA SER A 142 3.65 12.78 15.21
C SER A 142 3.46 11.69 16.27
N ALA A 143 4.46 10.86 16.51
CA ALA A 143 4.39 9.76 17.48
C ALA A 143 5.80 9.34 17.94
N HIS A 144 5.87 8.57 19.04
CA HIS A 144 7.11 7.92 19.51
C HIS A 144 7.16 6.43 19.12
N HIS A 145 6.04 5.87 18.72
CA HIS A 145 5.93 4.48 18.27
C HIS A 145 5.39 4.45 16.85
N PHE A 146 6.08 3.72 15.98
CA PHE A 146 5.69 3.56 14.59
C PHE A 146 5.56 2.08 14.24
N TYR A 147 4.75 1.79 13.20
CA TYR A 147 4.85 0.52 12.51
C TYR A 147 4.98 0.76 11.00
N THR A 148 5.64 -0.16 10.34
CA THR A 148 5.73 -0.22 8.88
C THR A 148 5.37 -1.61 8.39
N GLU A 149 5.12 -1.73 7.10
CA GLU A 149 4.65 -2.98 6.49
C GLU A 149 5.79 -3.81 5.86
N ASN A 150 7.05 -3.36 6.01
CA ASN A 150 8.23 -4.00 5.44
C ASN A 150 9.41 -3.83 6.42
N SER A 151 10.14 -4.92 6.69
CA SER A 151 11.29 -4.91 7.62
C SER A 151 12.39 -3.96 7.18
N TYR A 152 12.72 -3.92 5.87
CA TYR A 152 13.68 -2.97 5.32
C TYR A 152 13.31 -1.51 5.62
N ILE A 153 12.04 -1.15 5.47
CA ILE A 153 11.53 0.18 5.80
C ILE A 153 11.55 0.43 7.32
N SER A 154 11.26 -0.60 8.13
CA SER A 154 11.37 -0.49 9.60
C SER A 154 12.80 -0.15 10.03
N ASP A 155 13.79 -0.82 9.48
CA ASP A 155 15.20 -0.59 9.78
C ASP A 155 15.66 0.82 9.38
N LEU A 156 15.25 1.28 8.20
CA LEU A 156 15.53 2.65 7.75
C LEU A 156 14.86 3.68 8.64
N LEU A 157 13.61 3.46 9.03
CA LEU A 157 12.87 4.38 9.90
C LEU A 157 13.50 4.42 11.31
N GLN A 158 13.86 3.27 11.88
CA GLN A 158 14.51 3.16 13.18
C GLN A 158 15.85 3.89 13.20
N LYS A 159 16.64 3.79 12.12
CA LYS A 159 17.90 4.53 11.96
C LYS A 159 17.68 6.05 11.81
N SER A 160 16.64 6.45 11.10
CA SER A 160 16.34 7.84 10.79
C SER A 160 15.73 8.61 11.97
N TYR A 161 14.98 7.94 12.83
CA TYR A 161 14.24 8.54 13.94
C TYR A 161 14.78 8.00 15.28
N SER A 162 15.88 8.57 15.76
CA SER A 162 16.43 8.24 17.07
C SER A 162 15.39 8.47 18.18
N GLY A 163 15.32 7.54 19.14
CA GLY A 163 14.38 7.62 20.27
C GLY A 163 12.95 7.15 19.96
N THR A 164 12.67 6.66 18.75
CA THR A 164 11.41 6.01 18.41
C THR A 164 11.53 4.49 18.58
N ARG A 165 10.38 3.81 18.72
CA ARG A 165 10.30 2.35 18.63
C ARG A 165 9.51 2.00 17.37
N VAL A 166 10.10 1.20 16.50
CA VAL A 166 9.51 0.81 15.21
C VAL A 166 9.20 -0.68 15.22
N PHE A 167 8.00 -1.03 14.79
CA PHE A 167 7.50 -2.40 14.68
C PHE A 167 7.29 -2.76 13.21
N THR A 168 7.55 -4.00 12.84
CA THR A 168 7.18 -4.51 11.52
C THR A 168 5.87 -5.30 11.63
N VAL A 169 4.85 -4.84 10.93
CA VAL A 169 3.55 -5.51 10.80
C VAL A 169 3.24 -5.54 9.32
N SER A 170 3.50 -6.66 8.66
CA SER A 170 3.34 -6.75 7.22
C SER A 170 1.88 -6.62 6.82
N ASN A 171 1.66 -6.18 5.60
CA ASN A 171 0.32 -6.09 5.01
C ASN A 171 0.05 -7.36 4.17
N TYR A 172 -1.17 -7.44 3.64
CA TYR A 172 -1.68 -8.57 2.88
C TYR A 172 -2.57 -8.08 1.74
N TYR A 173 -3.05 -8.99 0.90
CA TYR A 173 -4.12 -8.67 -0.03
C TYR A 173 -5.46 -8.44 0.71
N ASN A 174 -6.41 -7.79 0.05
CA ASN A 174 -7.74 -7.55 0.63
C ASN A 174 -8.54 -8.87 0.75
N GLN A 175 -9.39 -9.00 1.79
CA GLN A 175 -10.25 -10.17 2.03
C GLN A 175 -11.12 -10.57 0.82
N ILE A 176 -11.37 -9.64 -0.10
CA ILE A 176 -12.14 -9.89 -1.33
C ILE A 176 -11.55 -11.03 -2.17
N TYR A 177 -10.21 -11.18 -2.18
CA TYR A 177 -9.53 -12.23 -2.94
C TYR A 177 -9.86 -13.66 -2.46
N ASP A 178 -10.34 -13.80 -1.23
CA ASP A 178 -10.81 -15.06 -0.66
C ASP A 178 -12.32 -15.23 -0.75
N GLN A 179 -13.05 -14.25 -1.29
CA GLN A 179 -14.51 -14.20 -1.35
C GLN A 179 -15.00 -14.14 -2.81
N GLN A 180 -14.75 -15.20 -3.58
CA GLN A 180 -15.04 -15.26 -5.02
C GLN A 180 -16.47 -14.85 -5.36
N ALA A 181 -17.45 -15.23 -4.53
CA ALA A 181 -18.86 -14.84 -4.72
C ALA A 181 -19.11 -13.31 -4.68
N LYS A 182 -18.15 -12.53 -4.18
CA LYS A 182 -18.23 -11.06 -4.13
C LYS A 182 -17.42 -10.38 -5.24
N TRP A 183 -16.73 -11.13 -6.07
CA TRP A 183 -16.01 -10.56 -7.21
C TRP A 183 -16.99 -9.98 -8.22
N LYS A 184 -16.59 -8.88 -8.86
CA LYS A 184 -17.42 -8.18 -9.84
C LYS A 184 -16.73 -8.16 -11.20
N LEU A 185 -17.36 -8.76 -12.19
CA LEU A 185 -16.91 -8.69 -13.57
C LEU A 185 -17.61 -7.51 -14.28
N THR A 186 -17.14 -6.29 -14.02
CA THR A 186 -17.67 -5.10 -14.70
C THR A 186 -16.82 -4.66 -15.88
N LYS A 187 -15.57 -5.15 -15.95
CA LYS A 187 -14.62 -4.85 -17.03
C LYS A 187 -14.05 -6.14 -17.60
N THR A 188 -14.49 -6.47 -18.81
CA THR A 188 -13.92 -7.54 -19.61
C THR A 188 -12.85 -6.94 -20.51
N LEU A 189 -11.65 -7.50 -20.48
CA LEU A 189 -10.58 -7.09 -21.39
C LEU A 189 -10.94 -7.54 -22.82
N PRO A 190 -10.64 -6.71 -23.84
CA PRO A 190 -10.77 -7.15 -25.23
C PRO A 190 -9.99 -8.45 -25.48
N SER A 191 -10.49 -9.31 -26.34
CA SER A 191 -9.75 -10.52 -26.76
C SER A 191 -8.39 -10.14 -27.29
N PHE A 192 -7.35 -10.90 -26.91
CA PHE A 192 -5.99 -10.65 -27.34
C PHE A 192 -5.21 -11.97 -27.41
N GLU A 193 -4.62 -12.22 -28.57
CA GLU A 193 -3.74 -13.38 -28.80
C GLU A 193 -2.30 -12.99 -28.52
N GLY A 194 -1.89 -13.08 -27.26
CA GLY A 194 -0.54 -12.71 -26.81
C GLY A 194 -0.47 -12.58 -25.29
N THR A 195 0.64 -12.13 -24.79
CA THR A 195 0.89 -11.94 -23.34
C THR A 195 0.23 -10.67 -22.83
N THR A 196 -0.55 -10.77 -21.78
CA THR A 196 -1.19 -9.64 -21.09
C THR A 196 -0.43 -9.33 -19.80
N CYS A 197 0.22 -8.18 -19.75
CA CYS A 197 0.88 -7.64 -18.55
C CYS A 197 -0.09 -6.69 -17.82
N LEU A 198 -0.42 -6.98 -16.58
CA LEU A 198 -1.34 -6.19 -15.76
C LEU A 198 -0.60 -5.32 -14.77
N SER A 199 -1.00 -4.05 -14.67
CA SER A 199 -0.56 -3.13 -13.63
C SER A 199 -1.75 -2.49 -12.95
N ILE A 200 -2.05 -2.93 -11.72
CA ILE A 200 -3.13 -2.35 -10.89
C ILE A 200 -2.51 -1.24 -10.03
N SER A 201 -2.71 0.00 -10.43
CA SER A 201 -2.20 1.16 -9.71
C SER A 201 -2.82 2.48 -10.17
N THR A 202 -2.77 3.50 -9.31
CA THR A 202 -2.94 4.89 -9.72
C THR A 202 -1.63 5.36 -10.39
N HIS A 203 -1.75 6.22 -11.38
CA HIS A 203 -0.60 6.83 -12.06
C HIS A 203 0.07 7.88 -11.16
N TYR A 204 1.06 7.45 -10.39
CA TYR A 204 1.93 8.34 -9.62
C TYR A 204 3.34 8.37 -10.25
N PRO A 205 4.06 9.51 -10.20
CA PRO A 205 5.39 9.63 -10.83
C PRO A 205 6.41 8.57 -10.37
N HIS A 206 6.37 8.14 -9.12
CA HIS A 206 7.26 7.09 -8.60
C HIS A 206 6.90 5.67 -9.09
N LYS A 207 5.71 5.49 -9.67
CA LYS A 207 5.32 4.22 -10.30
C LYS A 207 5.97 3.99 -11.67
N ASN A 208 6.54 5.04 -12.29
CA ASN A 208 7.40 4.99 -13.47
C ASN A 208 6.78 4.27 -14.69
N PHE A 209 5.46 4.41 -14.90
CA PHE A 209 4.78 3.76 -16.03
C PHE A 209 5.26 4.23 -17.39
N GLU A 210 5.87 5.42 -17.49
CA GLU A 210 6.47 5.95 -18.71
C GLU A 210 7.56 5.03 -19.29
N ILE A 211 8.19 4.18 -18.48
CA ILE A 211 9.16 3.18 -18.96
C ILE A 211 8.53 2.23 -19.99
N LEU A 212 7.21 1.96 -19.88
CA LEU A 212 6.49 1.08 -20.78
C LEU A 212 6.49 1.56 -22.23
N ILE A 213 6.61 2.88 -22.48
CA ILE A 213 6.77 3.44 -23.83
C ILE A 213 8.07 2.91 -24.45
N HIS A 214 9.17 2.96 -23.71
CA HIS A 214 10.47 2.49 -24.17
C HIS A 214 10.54 0.95 -24.22
N VAL A 215 9.84 0.27 -23.33
CA VAL A 215 9.64 -1.21 -23.37
C VAL A 215 8.93 -1.60 -24.66
N ALA A 216 7.83 -0.94 -25.00
CA ALA A 216 7.07 -1.17 -26.22
C ALA A 216 7.91 -0.89 -27.49
N GLN A 217 8.68 0.22 -27.49
CA GLN A 217 9.61 0.53 -28.58
C GLN A 217 10.66 -0.56 -28.78
N TYR A 218 11.25 -1.04 -27.69
CA TYR A 218 12.26 -2.11 -27.75
C TYR A 218 11.64 -3.41 -28.29
N LEU A 219 10.50 -3.84 -27.74
CA LEU A 219 9.83 -5.06 -28.16
C LEU A 219 9.37 -5.01 -29.62
N SER A 220 8.82 -3.89 -30.05
CA SER A 220 8.42 -3.69 -31.46
C SER A 220 9.58 -3.86 -32.44
N LYS A 221 10.80 -3.45 -32.03
CA LYS A 221 11.99 -3.49 -32.87
C LYS A 221 12.73 -4.84 -32.81
N GLU A 222 12.97 -5.33 -31.60
CA GLU A 222 13.88 -6.45 -31.35
C GLU A 222 13.15 -7.80 -31.23
N LYS A 223 11.83 -7.78 -30.97
CA LYS A 223 10.97 -8.97 -30.81
C LYS A 223 9.63 -8.81 -31.56
N PRO A 224 9.62 -8.50 -32.86
CA PRO A 224 8.40 -8.13 -33.60
C PRO A 224 7.31 -9.21 -33.59
N GLU A 225 7.66 -10.48 -33.43
CA GLU A 225 6.72 -11.61 -33.35
C GLU A 225 6.12 -11.78 -31.94
N PHE A 226 6.69 -11.13 -30.93
CA PHE A 226 6.19 -11.24 -29.58
C PHE A 226 5.02 -10.30 -29.34
N LYS A 227 3.80 -10.85 -29.32
CA LYS A 227 2.57 -10.11 -29.05
C LYS A 227 2.41 -9.88 -27.55
N VAL A 228 2.41 -8.63 -27.12
CA VAL A 228 2.22 -8.22 -25.73
C VAL A 228 1.32 -7.01 -25.63
N ARG A 229 0.49 -6.93 -24.59
CA ARG A 229 -0.25 -5.73 -24.22
C ARG A 229 -0.07 -5.41 -22.75
N PHE A 230 -0.10 -4.11 -22.43
CA PHE A 230 -0.05 -3.57 -21.08
C PHE A 230 -1.44 -3.09 -20.66
N VAL A 231 -2.04 -3.74 -19.68
CA VAL A 231 -3.33 -3.35 -19.09
C VAL A 231 -3.08 -2.46 -17.88
N LEU A 232 -3.59 -1.23 -17.94
CA LEU A 232 -3.34 -0.18 -16.96
C LEU A 232 -4.65 0.33 -16.34
N THR A 233 -4.72 0.39 -15.00
CA THR A 233 -5.93 0.77 -14.26
C THR A 233 -6.06 2.27 -14.01
N PHE A 234 -5.57 3.09 -14.93
CA PHE A 234 -5.74 4.54 -14.97
C PHE A 234 -6.15 4.99 -16.38
N GLN A 235 -6.47 6.26 -16.57
CA GLN A 235 -6.99 6.75 -17.84
C GLN A 235 -5.85 7.07 -18.83
N GLU A 236 -6.08 6.89 -20.15
CA GLU A 236 -5.13 7.20 -21.21
C GLU A 236 -4.58 8.61 -21.13
N LYS A 237 -5.41 9.61 -20.80
CA LYS A 237 -5.00 11.01 -20.66
C LYS A 237 -3.96 11.28 -19.57
N GLU A 238 -3.74 10.31 -18.64
CA GLU A 238 -2.75 10.43 -17.55
C GLU A 238 -1.33 10.08 -18.03
N MET A 239 -1.17 9.44 -19.20
CA MET A 239 0.12 9.03 -19.75
C MET A 239 0.12 9.27 -21.26
N HIS A 240 1.10 10.07 -21.74
CA HIS A 240 1.22 10.34 -23.19
C HIS A 240 1.88 9.17 -23.90
N VAL A 241 1.13 8.45 -24.73
CA VAL A 241 1.63 7.34 -25.56
C VAL A 241 1.69 7.77 -27.02
N PRO A 242 2.86 7.62 -27.73
CA PRO A 242 2.96 7.85 -29.16
C PRO A 242 1.96 7.00 -29.95
N GLU A 243 1.37 7.57 -31.02
CA GLU A 243 0.29 6.93 -31.80
C GLU A 243 0.67 5.54 -32.32
N ASN A 244 1.88 5.39 -32.82
CA ASN A 244 2.43 4.13 -33.36
C ASN A 244 2.62 3.03 -32.30
N LEU A 245 2.52 3.35 -31.00
CA LEU A 245 2.67 2.40 -29.90
C LEU A 245 1.36 2.13 -29.14
N LYS A 246 0.29 2.84 -29.44
CA LYS A 246 -0.99 2.71 -28.73
C LYS A 246 -1.52 1.28 -28.69
N HIS A 247 -1.26 0.50 -29.72
CA HIS A 247 -1.70 -0.90 -29.81
C HIS A 247 -1.11 -1.82 -28.72
N PHE A 248 -0.03 -1.39 -28.04
CA PHE A 248 0.51 -2.10 -26.88
C PHE A 248 -0.27 -1.82 -25.59
N PHE A 249 -1.10 -0.79 -25.55
CA PHE A 249 -1.70 -0.30 -24.29
C PHE A 249 -3.21 -0.50 -24.26
N CYS A 250 -3.70 -0.92 -23.11
CA CYS A 250 -5.11 -1.05 -22.81
C CYS A 250 -5.42 -0.30 -21.50
N PHE A 251 -5.90 0.94 -21.62
CA PHE A 251 -6.27 1.77 -20.48
C PHE A 251 -7.71 1.48 -20.07
N ILE A 252 -7.93 0.88 -18.90
CA ILE A 252 -9.27 0.51 -18.43
C ILE A 252 -9.82 1.48 -17.37
N GLY A 253 -9.03 2.49 -16.97
CA GLY A 253 -9.41 3.45 -15.94
C GLY A 253 -9.49 2.83 -14.54
N LYS A 254 -9.92 3.60 -13.57
CA LYS A 254 -10.01 3.15 -12.17
C LYS A 254 -10.93 1.95 -12.03
N VAL A 255 -10.53 1.02 -11.17
CA VAL A 255 -11.24 -0.22 -10.86
C VAL A 255 -11.54 -0.28 -9.36
N ALA A 256 -12.65 -0.92 -9.01
CA ALA A 256 -12.95 -1.24 -7.62
C ALA A 256 -12.14 -2.48 -7.18
N VAL A 257 -11.86 -2.59 -5.88
CA VAL A 257 -11.09 -3.73 -5.33
C VAL A 257 -11.75 -5.07 -5.66
N SER A 258 -13.10 -5.10 -5.70
CA SER A 258 -13.87 -6.31 -6.06
C SER A 258 -13.76 -6.72 -7.53
N GLU A 259 -13.23 -5.86 -8.40
CA GLU A 259 -12.99 -6.14 -9.82
C GLU A 259 -11.56 -6.67 -10.08
N CYS A 260 -10.62 -6.35 -9.18
CA CYS A 260 -9.22 -6.70 -9.35
C CYS A 260 -8.96 -8.20 -9.56
N PRO A 261 -9.60 -9.14 -8.82
CA PRO A 261 -9.38 -10.57 -9.04
C PRO A 261 -9.66 -11.01 -10.48
N TYR A 262 -10.75 -10.54 -11.09
CA TYR A 262 -11.05 -10.88 -12.49
C TYR A 262 -10.03 -10.29 -13.49
N LEU A 263 -9.41 -9.16 -13.18
CA LEU A 263 -8.35 -8.62 -14.02
C LEU A 263 -7.09 -9.50 -13.95
N TYR A 264 -6.75 -10.00 -12.77
CA TYR A 264 -5.68 -11.00 -12.64
C TYR A 264 -6.00 -12.28 -13.41
N GLU A 265 -7.22 -12.82 -13.34
CA GLU A 265 -7.61 -14.00 -14.11
C GLU A 265 -7.41 -13.82 -15.62
N GLN A 266 -7.71 -12.63 -16.15
CA GLN A 266 -7.59 -12.26 -17.56
C GLN A 266 -6.14 -11.84 -17.98
N SER A 267 -5.15 -11.96 -17.10
CA SER A 267 -3.78 -11.56 -17.37
C SER A 267 -2.79 -12.70 -17.13
N ASP A 268 -1.60 -12.57 -17.71
CA ASP A 268 -0.55 -13.59 -17.65
C ASP A 268 0.55 -13.19 -16.65
N ILE A 269 0.91 -11.91 -16.61
CA ILE A 269 2.03 -11.38 -15.81
C ILE A 269 1.54 -10.15 -15.04
N MET A 270 1.90 -10.07 -13.77
CA MET A 270 1.85 -8.81 -13.03
C MET A 270 3.13 -8.03 -13.25
N PHE A 271 3.02 -6.82 -13.82
CA PHE A 271 4.15 -5.94 -14.06
C PHE A 271 4.07 -4.67 -13.22
N MET A 272 5.10 -4.39 -12.42
CA MET A 272 5.14 -3.20 -11.55
C MET A 272 6.49 -2.48 -11.65
N PRO A 273 6.57 -1.39 -12.44
CA PRO A 273 7.82 -0.66 -12.68
C PRO A 273 8.15 0.38 -11.60
N THR A 274 7.62 0.23 -10.41
CA THR A 274 7.74 1.23 -9.34
C THR A 274 9.17 1.42 -8.87
N LEU A 275 9.54 2.67 -8.61
CA LEU A 275 10.88 3.05 -8.14
C LEU A 275 10.95 3.23 -6.62
N MET A 276 9.81 3.15 -5.93
CA MET A 276 9.75 3.50 -4.52
C MET A 276 8.44 3.03 -3.87
N GLU A 277 8.53 2.17 -2.85
CA GLU A 277 7.39 1.72 -2.05
C GLU A 277 7.79 1.48 -0.59
N CYS A 278 6.86 1.69 0.34
CA CYS A 278 6.92 1.05 1.65
C CYS A 278 6.39 -0.38 1.58
N PHE A 279 5.26 -0.52 0.90
CA PHE A 279 4.58 -1.79 0.61
C PHE A 279 3.69 -1.60 -0.63
N THR A 280 3.53 -2.63 -1.42
CA THR A 280 2.50 -2.66 -2.47
C THR A 280 1.68 -3.93 -2.38
N ALA A 281 0.36 -3.79 -2.19
CA ALA A 281 -0.56 -4.91 -2.06
C ALA A 281 -0.64 -5.76 -3.34
N THR A 282 -0.27 -5.20 -4.49
CA THR A 282 -0.30 -5.91 -5.78
C THR A 282 0.66 -7.11 -5.83
N TYR A 283 1.74 -7.14 -5.03
CA TYR A 283 2.60 -8.32 -4.93
C TYR A 283 1.87 -9.49 -4.27
N PRO A 284 1.37 -9.40 -3.01
CA PRO A 284 0.61 -10.50 -2.44
C PRO A 284 -0.71 -10.80 -3.19
N GLU A 285 -1.31 -9.83 -3.87
CA GLU A 285 -2.45 -10.05 -4.76
C GLU A 285 -2.07 -10.96 -5.94
N ALA A 286 -0.97 -10.66 -6.66
CA ALA A 286 -0.46 -11.49 -7.75
C ALA A 286 -0.07 -12.88 -7.27
N MET A 287 0.61 -13.01 -6.13
CA MET A 287 0.95 -14.28 -5.50
C MET A 287 -0.31 -15.10 -5.19
N ARG A 288 -1.36 -14.48 -4.62
CA ARG A 288 -2.64 -15.11 -4.32
C ARG A 288 -3.35 -15.58 -5.58
N MET A 289 -3.28 -14.79 -6.66
CA MET A 289 -3.89 -15.09 -7.95
C MET A 289 -3.03 -15.98 -8.85
N GLY A 290 -1.86 -16.44 -8.35
CA GLY A 290 -0.96 -17.33 -9.07
C GLY A 290 -0.38 -16.70 -10.34
N LYS A 291 -0.06 -15.39 -10.30
CA LYS A 291 0.54 -14.68 -11.43
C LYS A 291 2.03 -14.43 -11.17
N PRO A 292 2.90 -14.75 -12.14
CA PRO A 292 4.32 -14.39 -12.03
C PRO A 292 4.47 -12.87 -11.99
N ILE A 293 5.45 -12.41 -11.21
CA ILE A 293 5.72 -11.01 -10.95
C ILE A 293 6.97 -10.59 -11.72
N VAL A 294 6.88 -9.48 -12.45
CA VAL A 294 8.04 -8.77 -13.04
C VAL A 294 8.10 -7.37 -12.41
N THR A 295 9.20 -7.06 -11.75
CA THR A 295 9.35 -5.78 -11.03
C THR A 295 10.80 -5.29 -11.01
N THR A 296 11.00 -4.10 -10.44
CA THR A 296 12.31 -3.44 -10.36
C THR A 296 13.23 -4.14 -9.36
N ASP A 297 14.53 -4.20 -9.69
CA ASP A 297 15.62 -4.67 -8.83
C ASP A 297 15.96 -3.59 -7.78
N LEU A 298 15.14 -3.52 -6.75
CA LEU A 298 15.28 -2.57 -5.64
C LEU A 298 15.00 -3.26 -4.30
N GLU A 299 15.69 -2.85 -3.25
CA GLU A 299 15.67 -3.48 -1.93
C GLU A 299 14.25 -3.66 -1.34
N PHE A 300 13.35 -2.69 -1.54
CA PHE A 300 11.97 -2.82 -1.05
C PHE A 300 11.21 -3.95 -1.78
N ALA A 301 11.52 -4.19 -3.05
CA ALA A 301 10.89 -5.27 -3.82
C ALA A 301 11.45 -6.63 -3.41
N HIS A 302 12.77 -6.74 -3.20
CA HIS A 302 13.40 -7.93 -2.63
C HIS A 302 12.86 -8.26 -1.24
N GLY A 303 12.70 -7.26 -0.37
CA GLY A 303 12.11 -7.43 0.96
C GLY A 303 10.66 -7.92 0.97
N LEU A 304 9.95 -7.86 -0.16
CA LEU A 304 8.56 -8.30 -0.29
C LEU A 304 8.42 -9.58 -1.13
N CYS A 305 9.23 -9.73 -2.19
CA CYS A 305 9.05 -10.82 -3.15
C CYS A 305 10.13 -11.91 -3.03
N GLU A 306 11.31 -11.61 -2.48
CA GLU A 306 12.45 -12.56 -2.44
C GLU A 306 12.62 -13.28 -3.81
N ASP A 307 12.53 -14.60 -3.87
CA ASP A 307 12.66 -15.40 -5.11
C ASP A 307 11.34 -15.50 -5.93
N ALA A 308 10.30 -14.79 -5.52
CA ALA A 308 8.97 -14.84 -6.14
C ALA A 308 8.78 -13.87 -7.31
N ALA A 309 9.82 -13.12 -7.71
CA ALA A 309 9.74 -12.17 -8.80
C ALA A 309 10.93 -12.26 -9.77
N CYS A 310 10.67 -11.92 -11.02
CA CYS A 310 11.72 -11.62 -11.99
C CYS A 310 12.07 -10.14 -11.90
N TYR A 311 13.31 -9.87 -11.51
CA TYR A 311 13.80 -8.51 -11.30
C TYR A 311 14.53 -7.98 -12.53
N TYR A 312 14.41 -6.66 -12.75
CA TYR A 312 15.16 -5.94 -13.78
C TYR A 312 15.70 -4.61 -13.25
N SER A 313 16.80 -4.12 -13.82
CA SER A 313 17.39 -2.83 -13.45
C SER A 313 16.38 -1.69 -13.61
N ALA A 314 16.09 -0.98 -12.52
CA ALA A 314 14.89 -0.18 -12.28
C ALA A 314 14.54 0.91 -13.34
N VAL A 315 15.51 1.38 -14.12
CA VAL A 315 15.30 2.41 -15.16
C VAL A 315 15.71 1.93 -16.56
N ASP A 316 16.03 0.64 -16.69
CA ASP A 316 16.44 0.02 -17.94
C ASP A 316 15.24 -0.63 -18.65
N ALA A 317 14.74 0.05 -19.68
CA ALA A 317 13.59 -0.43 -20.45
C ALA A 317 13.91 -1.72 -21.24
N LYS A 318 15.17 -1.90 -21.68
CA LYS A 318 15.61 -3.14 -22.33
C LYS A 318 15.57 -4.29 -21.36
N ALA A 319 16.13 -4.12 -20.18
CA ALA A 319 16.10 -5.14 -19.14
C ALA A 319 14.66 -5.49 -18.73
N ALA A 320 13.77 -4.48 -18.62
CA ALA A 320 12.34 -4.71 -18.36
C ALA A 320 11.67 -5.54 -19.47
N ALA A 321 11.94 -5.20 -20.75
CA ALA A 321 11.41 -5.92 -21.89
C ALA A 321 11.88 -7.37 -21.95
N GLU A 322 13.18 -7.62 -21.73
CA GLU A 322 13.75 -8.98 -21.69
C GLU A 322 13.22 -9.79 -20.50
N ALA A 323 12.99 -9.16 -19.35
CA ALA A 323 12.36 -9.82 -18.19
C ALA A 323 10.92 -10.26 -18.51
N ILE A 324 10.11 -9.39 -19.12
CA ILE A 324 8.76 -9.70 -19.58
C ILE A 324 8.80 -10.85 -20.61
N TYR A 325 9.67 -10.75 -21.61
CA TYR A 325 9.82 -11.76 -22.67
C TYR A 325 10.20 -13.12 -22.06
N LYS A 326 11.19 -13.14 -21.15
CA LYS A 326 11.62 -14.37 -20.47
C LYS A 326 10.47 -15.04 -19.72
N VAL A 327 9.75 -14.28 -18.89
CA VAL A 327 8.62 -14.83 -18.10
C VAL A 327 7.49 -15.31 -19.01
N ALA A 328 7.25 -14.62 -20.14
CA ALA A 328 6.19 -14.99 -21.08
C ALA A 328 6.53 -16.26 -21.89
N THR A 329 7.81 -16.52 -22.21
CA THR A 329 8.23 -17.58 -23.12
C THR A 329 8.81 -18.81 -22.41
N ASP A 330 9.34 -18.65 -21.19
CA ASP A 330 9.83 -19.73 -20.36
C ASP A 330 8.79 -20.14 -19.30
N LYS A 331 7.96 -21.12 -19.67
CA LYS A 331 6.87 -21.62 -18.79
C LYS A 331 7.40 -22.18 -17.47
N ASN A 332 8.53 -22.92 -17.51
CA ASN A 332 9.10 -23.51 -16.29
C ASN A 332 9.55 -22.42 -15.32
N TYR A 333 10.18 -21.36 -15.86
CA TYR A 333 10.58 -20.22 -15.06
C TYR A 333 9.39 -19.48 -14.48
N ALA A 334 8.35 -19.20 -15.29
CA ALA A 334 7.13 -18.55 -14.82
C ALA A 334 6.43 -19.39 -13.71
N GLU A 335 6.33 -20.70 -13.88
CA GLU A 335 5.78 -21.60 -12.87
C GLU A 335 6.62 -21.60 -11.58
N SER A 336 7.94 -21.55 -11.68
CA SER A 336 8.81 -21.46 -10.50
C SER A 336 8.55 -20.17 -9.71
N LEU A 337 8.37 -19.03 -10.39
CA LEU A 337 8.02 -17.76 -9.74
C LEU A 337 6.66 -17.83 -9.02
N VAL A 338 5.68 -18.48 -9.62
CA VAL A 338 4.35 -18.69 -9.02
C VAL A 338 4.44 -19.57 -7.77
N LEU A 339 5.21 -20.66 -7.82
CA LEU A 339 5.43 -21.55 -6.67
C LEU A 339 6.11 -20.80 -5.53
N ASN A 340 7.19 -20.07 -5.83
CA ASN A 340 7.90 -19.23 -4.85
C ASN A 340 6.96 -18.16 -4.27
N GLY A 341 6.09 -17.58 -5.11
CA GLY A 341 5.09 -16.61 -4.66
C GLY A 341 4.09 -17.19 -3.65
N ARG A 342 3.65 -18.43 -3.84
CA ARG A 342 2.78 -19.12 -2.87
C ARG A 342 3.48 -19.35 -1.52
N GLU A 343 4.76 -19.70 -1.54
CA GLU A 343 5.54 -19.86 -0.30
C GLU A 343 5.82 -18.51 0.36
N GLN A 344 6.17 -17.49 -0.42
CA GLN A 344 6.40 -16.14 0.07
C GLN A 344 5.13 -15.54 0.70
N LEU A 345 3.96 -15.81 0.12
CA LEU A 345 2.67 -15.34 0.63
C LEU A 345 2.40 -15.80 2.07
N LYS A 346 2.91 -16.98 2.48
CA LYS A 346 2.78 -17.50 3.85
C LYS A 346 3.58 -16.72 4.89
N LYS A 347 4.57 -15.92 4.46
CA LYS A 347 5.40 -15.10 5.34
C LYS A 347 4.76 -13.75 5.69
N PHE A 348 3.75 -13.31 4.92
CA PHE A 348 3.02 -12.09 5.23
C PHE A 348 2.00 -12.30 6.34
N ASP A 349 1.76 -11.26 7.12
CA ASP A 349 0.68 -11.27 8.10
C ASP A 349 -0.67 -11.20 7.36
N SER A 350 -1.47 -12.25 7.48
CA SER A 350 -2.86 -12.18 7.01
C SER A 350 -3.58 -11.01 7.68
N TYR A 351 -4.70 -10.58 7.12
CA TYR A 351 -5.48 -9.47 7.69
C TYR A 351 -5.85 -9.70 9.18
N ARG A 352 -6.03 -10.97 9.60
CA ARG A 352 -6.25 -11.34 11.00
C ARG A 352 -4.99 -11.20 11.84
N GLN A 353 -3.89 -11.81 11.40
CA GLN A 353 -2.60 -11.73 12.10
C GLN A 353 -2.10 -10.30 12.22
N ARG A 354 -2.33 -9.47 11.17
CA ARG A 354 -2.01 -8.05 11.22
C ARG A 354 -2.82 -7.33 12.30
N ALA A 355 -4.13 -7.58 12.38
CA ALA A 355 -4.95 -7.01 13.44
C ALA A 355 -4.48 -7.47 14.82
N ASP A 356 -4.23 -8.77 15.01
CA ASP A 356 -3.71 -9.34 16.25
C ASP A 356 -2.38 -8.66 16.67
N LYS A 357 -1.42 -8.53 15.74
CA LYS A 357 -0.15 -7.84 16.01
C LYS A 357 -0.34 -6.38 16.41
N LEU A 358 -1.17 -5.62 15.67
CA LEU A 358 -1.41 -4.21 15.97
C LEU A 358 -2.05 -4.02 17.34
N ILE A 359 -3.02 -4.85 17.73
CA ILE A 359 -3.66 -4.77 19.04
C ILE A 359 -2.68 -5.16 20.15
N ASN A 360 -1.88 -6.23 19.97
CA ASN A 360 -0.85 -6.63 20.94
C ASN A 360 0.21 -5.51 21.11
N ILE A 361 0.62 -4.82 20.03
CA ILE A 361 1.52 -3.67 20.14
C ILE A 361 0.87 -2.54 20.94
N MET A 362 -0.42 -2.27 20.71
CA MET A 362 -1.15 -1.27 21.49
C MET A 362 -1.18 -1.63 22.98
N GLU A 363 -1.41 -2.90 23.35
CA GLU A 363 -1.34 -3.37 24.74
C GLU A 363 0.02 -3.09 25.38
N ILE A 364 1.11 -3.41 24.69
CA ILE A 364 2.48 -3.18 25.14
C ILE A 364 2.74 -1.69 25.37
N ILE A 365 2.47 -0.83 24.39
CA ILE A 365 2.80 0.60 24.52
C ILE A 365 1.89 1.33 25.52
N CYS A 366 0.65 0.89 25.71
CA CYS A 366 -0.23 1.43 26.74
C CYS A 366 0.28 1.07 28.14
N SER A 367 0.70 -0.18 28.35
CA SER A 367 1.27 -0.63 29.63
C SER A 367 2.57 0.09 29.97
N ASP A 368 3.48 0.27 28.99
CA ASP A 368 4.74 1.02 29.17
C ASP A 368 4.50 2.50 29.56
N ASN A 369 3.39 3.08 29.13
CA ASN A 369 3.02 4.47 29.44
C ASN A 369 2.45 4.64 30.87
N ILE A 370 1.84 3.60 31.42
CA ILE A 370 1.30 3.60 32.80
C ILE A 370 2.47 3.58 33.81
N ILE A 371 3.53 2.82 33.53
CA ILE A 371 4.70 2.66 34.39
C ILE A 371 5.55 3.96 34.46
N LYS A 372 5.45 4.83 33.45
CA LYS A 372 6.22 6.11 33.38
C LYS A 372 5.49 7.30 33.99
N LYS A 373 4.24 7.17 34.40
CA LYS A 373 3.46 8.16 35.16
C LYS A 373 3.53 7.89 36.65
#